data_ba9f883c23600909088691cb2be964c5
#
_entry.id   ba9f883c23600909088691cb2be964c5
#
_cell.length_a   1.000
_cell.length_b   1.000
_cell.length_c   1.000
_cell.angle_alpha   90.00
_cell.angle_beta   90.00
_cell.angle_gamma   90.00
#
_symmetry.space_group_name_H-M   'P 1'
#
loop_
_entity.id
_entity.type
_entity.pdbx_description
1 polymer ?
#
loop_
_entity_poly.entity_id
_entity_poly.type
_entity_poly.pdbx_seq_one_letter_code
_entity_poly.pdbx_strand_id
1 'polypeptide(L)'
;MKKTITVFGSSQPCEGDEEYNIAYKLGSMLAKSGFDVCTGGFMGTMEAVSKGANEFQAEVIGVTVDIWSSNPNRFITKEVKCDNLLERVEKLIKLGDAFVVLQGGTGTLLEFAAVWEFSNKGLMDHKPILCHSSMWQGIVSIMNIQMEKEGRETKLVKAFENVEEIVDHISLKLIDS
;
A
#
# COMPACT_ATOMS: atom_id res chain seq x y z
N MET A 1 2.21 7.56 18.66
CA MET A 1 3.00 6.67 17.75
C MET A 1 2.93 7.28 16.37
N LYS A 2 3.97 7.14 15.56
CA LYS A 2 3.92 7.51 14.15
C LYS A 2 2.87 6.67 13.43
N LYS A 3 2.20 7.23 12.45
CA LYS A 3 1.25 6.52 11.59
C LYS A 3 2.01 5.72 10.54
N THR A 4 1.51 4.55 10.21
CA THR A 4 2.11 3.62 9.25
C THR A 4 1.28 3.56 7.97
N ILE A 5 1.92 3.73 6.82
CA ILE A 5 1.26 3.63 5.52
C ILE A 5 1.63 2.29 4.88
N THR A 6 0.62 1.45 4.65
CA THR A 6 0.83 0.18 3.92
C THR A 6 0.78 0.43 2.42
N VAL A 7 1.81 -0.02 1.71
CA VAL A 7 1.92 0.12 0.26
C VAL A 7 1.92 -1.25 -0.40
N PHE A 8 0.97 -1.47 -1.30
CA PHE A 8 0.84 -2.65 -2.15
C PHE A 8 1.37 -2.37 -3.54
N GLY A 9 2.00 -3.34 -4.18
CA GLY A 9 2.51 -3.19 -5.53
C GLY A 9 3.27 -4.42 -6.04
N SER A 10 3.83 -4.31 -7.25
CA SER A 10 4.46 -5.40 -7.97
C SER A 10 5.84 -5.75 -7.42
N SER A 11 6.20 -7.04 -7.46
CA SER A 11 7.56 -7.53 -7.20
C SER A 11 8.48 -7.49 -8.43
N GLN A 12 7.98 -7.07 -9.59
CA GLN A 12 8.69 -7.18 -10.87
C GLN A 12 9.56 -5.99 -11.24
N PRO A 13 9.15 -4.71 -11.02
CA PRO A 13 9.95 -3.56 -11.42
C PRO A 13 11.35 -3.56 -10.81
N CYS A 14 12.34 -3.19 -11.62
CA CYS A 14 13.74 -3.07 -11.21
C CYS A 14 14.17 -1.60 -11.12
N GLU A 15 15.30 -1.35 -10.47
CA GLU A 15 15.88 -0.01 -10.40
C GLU A 15 16.14 0.54 -11.82
N GLY A 16 15.57 1.72 -12.12
CA GLY A 16 15.55 2.34 -13.44
C GLY A 16 14.20 2.30 -14.14
N ASP A 17 13.32 1.36 -13.78
CA ASP A 17 11.97 1.32 -14.32
C ASP A 17 11.10 2.45 -13.75
N GLU A 18 10.12 2.90 -14.51
CA GLU A 18 9.23 4.01 -14.12
C GLU A 18 8.47 3.68 -12.84
N GLU A 19 7.90 2.48 -12.74
CA GLU A 19 7.15 2.04 -11.57
C GLU A 19 8.04 1.94 -10.31
N TYR A 20 9.30 1.54 -10.47
CA TYR A 20 10.27 1.54 -9.37
C TYR A 20 10.56 2.96 -8.89
N ASN A 21 10.78 3.90 -9.82
CA ASN A 21 11.07 5.30 -9.49
C ASN A 21 9.86 5.98 -8.81
N ILE A 22 8.65 5.71 -9.26
CA ILE A 22 7.40 6.18 -8.63
C ILE A 22 7.30 5.65 -7.19
N ALA A 23 7.54 4.36 -6.98
CA ALA A 23 7.48 3.72 -5.68
C ALA A 23 8.55 4.27 -4.72
N TYR A 24 9.78 4.46 -5.20
CA TYR A 24 10.88 5.08 -4.44
C TYR A 24 10.51 6.52 -4.00
N LYS A 25 9.98 7.32 -4.94
CA LYS A 25 9.52 8.68 -4.65
C LYS A 25 8.42 8.69 -3.60
N LEU A 26 7.43 7.80 -3.71
CA LEU A 26 6.37 7.66 -2.71
C LEU A 26 6.94 7.37 -1.32
N GLY A 27 7.83 6.38 -1.20
CA GLY A 27 8.47 6.02 0.07
C GLY A 27 9.22 7.19 0.70
N SER A 28 10.01 7.92 -0.11
CA SER A 28 10.75 9.10 0.32
C SER A 28 9.81 10.20 0.83
N MET A 29 8.72 10.46 0.12
CA MET A 29 7.76 11.50 0.49
C MET A 29 6.98 11.15 1.75
N LEU A 30 6.53 9.90 1.91
CA LEU A 30 5.87 9.43 3.12
C LEU A 30 6.77 9.62 4.35
N ALA A 31 8.02 9.21 4.26
CA ALA A 31 8.98 9.37 5.36
C ALA A 31 9.25 10.83 5.70
N LYS A 32 9.42 11.71 4.69
CA LYS A 32 9.56 13.17 4.88
C LYS A 32 8.35 13.79 5.57
N SER A 33 7.15 13.25 5.31
CA SER A 33 5.91 13.69 5.95
C SER A 33 5.70 13.08 7.35
N GLY A 34 6.68 12.33 7.88
CA GLY A 34 6.67 11.80 9.23
C GLY A 34 5.98 10.44 9.38
N PHE A 35 5.66 9.74 8.30
CA PHE A 35 5.06 8.41 8.33
C PHE A 35 6.11 7.31 8.35
N ASP A 36 5.77 6.19 8.98
CA ASP A 36 6.44 4.92 8.79
C ASP A 36 5.77 4.16 7.63
N VAL A 37 6.47 3.19 7.03
CA VAL A 37 5.92 2.44 5.90
C VAL A 37 5.87 0.94 6.18
N CYS A 38 4.86 0.28 5.61
CA CYS A 38 4.70 -1.16 5.64
C CYS A 38 4.56 -1.68 4.21
N THR A 39 5.29 -2.73 3.87
CA THR A 39 5.23 -3.38 2.56
C THR A 39 5.22 -4.89 2.70
N GLY A 40 5.03 -5.60 1.59
CA GLY A 40 5.21 -7.05 1.55
C GLY A 40 6.64 -7.54 1.73
N GLY A 41 7.61 -6.64 1.86
CA GLY A 41 8.97 -6.94 2.27
C GLY A 41 9.91 -7.53 1.20
N PHE A 42 9.44 -7.79 -0.02
CA PHE A 42 10.26 -8.39 -1.09
C PHE A 42 10.80 -7.33 -2.06
N MET A 43 11.05 -7.73 -3.29
CA MET A 43 11.66 -6.91 -4.35
C MET A 43 10.63 -6.00 -5.04
N GLY A 44 11.03 -5.36 -6.12
CA GLY A 44 10.17 -4.52 -6.95
C GLY A 44 9.78 -3.22 -6.29
N THR A 45 8.51 -2.83 -6.44
CA THR A 45 7.99 -1.60 -5.83
C THR A 45 8.05 -1.64 -4.31
N MET A 46 7.98 -2.84 -3.68
CA MET A 46 8.14 -2.99 -2.23
C MET A 46 9.55 -2.57 -1.77
N GLU A 47 10.59 -3.04 -2.49
CA GLU A 47 11.97 -2.61 -2.24
C GLU A 47 12.15 -1.12 -2.49
N ALA A 48 11.59 -0.59 -3.59
CA ALA A 48 11.70 0.82 -3.92
C ALA A 48 11.11 1.73 -2.84
N VAL A 49 9.89 1.43 -2.36
CA VAL A 49 9.27 2.14 -1.22
C VAL A 49 10.14 2.05 0.02
N SER A 50 10.62 0.83 0.34
CA SER A 50 11.47 0.58 1.50
C SER A 50 12.77 1.39 1.43
N LYS A 51 13.43 1.43 0.26
CA LYS A 51 14.64 2.21 -0.01
C LYS A 51 14.40 3.70 0.22
N GLY A 52 13.36 4.24 -0.41
CA GLY A 52 13.03 5.67 -0.30
C GLY A 52 12.68 6.09 1.13
N ALA A 53 11.95 5.28 1.87
CA ALA A 53 11.59 5.57 3.25
C ALA A 53 12.78 5.45 4.21
N ASN A 54 13.64 4.44 4.02
CA ASN A 54 14.82 4.20 4.85
C ASN A 54 15.81 5.38 4.80
N GLU A 55 15.96 6.05 3.65
CA GLU A 55 16.83 7.22 3.50
C GLU A 55 16.46 8.39 4.41
N PHE A 56 15.20 8.45 4.85
CA PHE A 56 14.69 9.48 5.77
C PHE A 56 14.40 8.92 7.17
N GLN A 57 15.03 7.79 7.52
CA GLN A 57 14.99 7.18 8.86
C GLN A 57 13.58 6.84 9.37
N ALA A 58 12.65 6.54 8.46
CA ALA A 58 11.37 5.96 8.82
C ALA A 58 11.54 4.48 9.24
N GLU A 59 10.68 3.98 10.12
CA GLU A 59 10.56 2.53 10.32
C GLU A 59 10.00 1.91 9.04
N VAL A 60 10.65 0.87 8.55
CA VAL A 60 10.24 0.13 7.35
C VAL A 60 9.86 -1.28 7.76
N ILE A 61 8.55 -1.55 7.81
CA ILE A 61 8.02 -2.86 8.18
C ILE A 61 7.85 -3.71 6.92
N GLY A 62 8.50 -4.87 6.88
CA GLY A 62 8.31 -5.87 5.84
C GLY A 62 7.50 -7.05 6.36
N VAL A 63 6.31 -7.28 5.80
CA VAL A 63 5.48 -8.44 6.14
C VAL A 63 5.76 -9.56 5.15
N THR A 64 6.51 -10.55 5.59
CA THR A 64 7.03 -11.64 4.76
C THR A 64 6.31 -12.95 5.00
N VAL A 65 6.49 -13.89 4.07
CA VAL A 65 5.99 -15.26 4.19
C VAL A 65 6.98 -16.22 3.52
N ASP A 66 7.22 -17.36 4.13
CA ASP A 66 8.27 -18.31 3.73
C ASP A 66 7.87 -19.26 2.57
N ILE A 67 6.81 -18.95 1.83
CA ILE A 67 6.32 -19.82 0.73
C ILE A 67 7.10 -19.66 -0.58
N TRP A 68 7.92 -18.62 -0.73
CA TRP A 68 8.60 -18.30 -1.99
C TRP A 68 10.13 -18.41 -1.94
N SER A 69 10.72 -18.89 -0.87
CA SER A 69 12.18 -18.98 -0.68
C SER A 69 12.92 -17.66 -1.02
N SER A 70 12.25 -16.54 -0.87
CA SER A 70 12.78 -15.21 -1.21
C SER A 70 13.20 -14.48 0.05
N ASN A 71 14.40 -13.92 0.03
CA ASN A 71 14.88 -13.11 1.14
C ASN A 71 14.16 -11.73 1.14
N PRO A 72 13.91 -11.18 2.33
CA PRO A 72 13.45 -9.80 2.48
C PRO A 72 14.43 -8.82 1.82
N ASN A 73 13.93 -7.68 1.33
CA ASN A 73 14.82 -6.64 0.83
C ASN A 73 15.64 -6.01 1.98
N ARG A 74 16.83 -5.53 1.66
CA ARG A 74 17.82 -5.03 2.63
C ARG A 74 17.46 -3.71 3.34
N PHE A 75 16.39 -3.05 2.92
CA PHE A 75 15.97 -1.76 3.45
C PHE A 75 14.91 -1.87 4.55
N ILE A 76 14.45 -3.09 4.85
CA ILE A 76 13.54 -3.36 5.95
C ILE A 76 14.27 -3.15 7.28
N THR A 77 13.65 -2.41 8.19
CA THR A 77 14.15 -2.22 9.57
C THR A 77 13.46 -3.16 10.56
N LYS A 78 12.28 -3.66 10.20
CA LYS A 78 11.51 -4.59 11.04
C LYS A 78 10.79 -5.62 10.17
N GLU A 79 11.07 -6.89 10.38
CA GLU A 79 10.39 -7.99 9.69
C GLU A 79 9.25 -8.56 10.54
N VAL A 80 8.12 -8.81 9.90
CA VAL A 80 6.98 -9.55 10.46
C VAL A 80 6.75 -10.78 9.59
N LYS A 81 7.14 -11.96 10.10
CA LYS A 81 6.95 -13.24 9.40
C LYS A 81 5.56 -13.78 9.61
N CYS A 82 4.98 -14.33 8.55
CA CYS A 82 3.68 -14.98 8.52
C CYS A 82 3.81 -16.42 8.03
N ASP A 83 2.93 -17.29 8.51
CA ASP A 83 2.95 -18.71 8.15
C ASP A 83 2.30 -18.98 6.77
N ASN A 84 1.41 -18.09 6.33
CA ASN A 84 0.70 -18.25 5.06
C ASN A 84 0.29 -16.90 4.45
N LEU A 85 -0.16 -16.95 3.20
CA LEU A 85 -0.52 -15.75 2.42
C LEU A 85 -1.70 -14.97 3.02
N LEU A 86 -2.70 -15.64 3.55
CA LEU A 86 -3.88 -14.96 4.11
C LEU A 86 -3.53 -14.22 5.40
N GLU A 87 -2.72 -14.83 6.26
CA GLU A 87 -2.20 -14.18 7.45
C GLU A 87 -1.36 -12.94 7.08
N ARG A 88 -0.54 -13.04 6.03
CA ARG A 88 0.24 -11.90 5.52
C ARG A 88 -0.66 -10.75 5.09
N VAL A 89 -1.72 -11.02 4.32
CA VAL A 89 -2.69 -10.00 3.91
C VAL A 89 -3.35 -9.36 5.14
N GLU A 90 -3.78 -10.16 6.10
CA GLU A 90 -4.38 -9.67 7.34
C GLU A 90 -3.41 -8.77 8.13
N LYS A 91 -2.14 -9.15 8.25
CA LYS A 91 -1.10 -8.35 8.92
C LYS A 91 -0.85 -7.02 8.21
N LEU A 92 -0.74 -7.02 6.88
CA LEU A 92 -0.59 -5.81 6.08
C LEU A 92 -1.74 -4.82 6.32
N ILE A 93 -2.98 -5.32 6.42
CA ILE A 93 -4.16 -4.51 6.69
C ILE A 93 -4.17 -4.00 8.15
N LYS A 94 -3.82 -4.83 9.11
CA LYS A 94 -3.81 -4.46 10.53
C LYS A 94 -2.77 -3.38 10.86
N LEU A 95 -1.62 -3.44 10.22
CA LEU A 95 -0.50 -2.51 10.47
C LEU A 95 -0.69 -1.13 9.84
N GLY A 96 -1.45 -1.02 8.75
CA GLY A 96 -1.64 0.25 8.05
C GLY A 96 -2.66 1.16 8.72
N ASP A 97 -2.36 2.44 8.81
CA ASP A 97 -3.32 3.52 9.11
C ASP A 97 -3.93 4.11 7.84
N ALA A 98 -3.27 3.94 6.69
CA ALA A 98 -3.78 4.18 5.35
C ALA A 98 -3.13 3.18 4.37
N PHE A 99 -3.70 3.07 3.17
CA PHE A 99 -3.28 2.11 2.15
C PHE A 99 -3.03 2.81 0.82
N VAL A 100 -1.90 2.51 0.20
CA VAL A 100 -1.58 2.97 -1.15
C VAL A 100 -1.40 1.76 -2.05
N VAL A 101 -2.09 1.75 -3.17
CA VAL A 101 -2.04 0.68 -4.17
C VAL A 101 -1.33 1.19 -5.41
N LEU A 102 -0.09 0.77 -5.59
CA LEU A 102 0.69 1.00 -6.81
C LEU A 102 0.33 -0.03 -7.87
N GLN A 103 0.78 0.19 -9.10
CA GLN A 103 0.58 -0.78 -10.18
C GLN A 103 1.12 -2.15 -9.81
N GLY A 104 0.38 -3.21 -10.17
CA GLY A 104 0.78 -4.57 -9.83
C GLY A 104 -0.13 -5.64 -10.41
N GLY A 105 0.22 -6.89 -10.16
CA GLY A 105 -0.49 -8.06 -10.65
C GLY A 105 -1.59 -8.55 -9.70
N THR A 106 -1.90 -9.85 -9.81
CA THR A 106 -2.97 -10.51 -9.04
C THR A 106 -2.72 -10.52 -7.53
N GLY A 107 -1.46 -10.54 -7.08
CA GLY A 107 -1.13 -10.40 -5.66
C GLY A 107 -1.54 -9.04 -5.10
N THR A 108 -1.20 -7.98 -5.83
CA THR A 108 -1.62 -6.61 -5.49
C THR A 108 -3.15 -6.45 -5.55
N LEU A 109 -3.81 -7.09 -6.55
CA LEU A 109 -5.26 -7.11 -6.64
C LEU A 109 -5.91 -7.82 -5.43
N LEU A 110 -5.34 -8.92 -4.95
CA LEU A 110 -5.82 -9.62 -3.76
C LEU A 110 -5.74 -8.73 -2.52
N GLU A 111 -4.60 -8.07 -2.30
CA GLU A 111 -4.38 -7.15 -1.17
C GLU A 111 -5.33 -5.94 -1.26
N PHE A 112 -5.51 -5.39 -2.46
CA PHE A 112 -6.42 -4.28 -2.72
C PHE A 112 -7.88 -4.67 -2.50
N ALA A 113 -8.33 -5.81 -3.04
CA ALA A 113 -9.69 -6.29 -2.85
C ALA A 113 -9.99 -6.59 -1.37
N ALA A 114 -9.01 -7.15 -0.64
CA ALA A 114 -9.17 -7.44 0.78
C ALA A 114 -9.34 -6.16 1.61
N VAL A 115 -8.47 -5.16 1.44
CA VAL A 115 -8.59 -3.90 2.19
C VAL A 115 -9.89 -3.15 1.85
N TRP A 116 -10.30 -3.18 0.58
CA TRP A 116 -11.55 -2.56 0.14
C TRP A 116 -12.77 -3.25 0.75
N GLU A 117 -12.81 -4.59 0.72
CA GLU A 117 -13.94 -5.35 1.31
C GLU A 117 -13.97 -5.21 2.84
N PHE A 118 -12.83 -5.18 3.52
CA PHE A 118 -12.81 -4.95 4.97
C PHE A 118 -13.37 -3.58 5.34
N SER A 119 -13.04 -2.55 4.57
CA SER A 119 -13.64 -1.22 4.73
C SER A 119 -15.14 -1.23 4.46
N ASN A 120 -15.56 -1.84 3.34
CA ASN A 120 -16.96 -1.94 2.92
C ASN A 120 -17.85 -2.68 3.93
N LYS A 121 -17.30 -3.66 4.64
CA LYS A 121 -18.01 -4.44 5.67
C LYS A 121 -17.89 -3.89 7.08
N GLY A 122 -17.18 -2.77 7.26
CA GLY A 122 -16.93 -2.22 8.60
C GLY A 122 -16.08 -3.16 9.48
N LEU A 123 -15.23 -4.00 8.86
CA LEU A 123 -14.32 -4.91 9.57
C LEU A 123 -13.02 -4.22 10.00
N MET A 124 -12.84 -2.99 9.60
CA MET A 124 -11.77 -2.09 10.04
C MET A 124 -12.30 -0.66 10.15
N ASP A 125 -11.60 0.18 10.90
CA ASP A 125 -11.89 1.61 10.95
C ASP A 125 -11.80 2.24 9.56
N HIS A 126 -12.49 3.37 9.34
CA HIS A 126 -12.42 4.12 8.09
C HIS A 126 -11.02 4.71 7.87
N LYS A 127 -10.17 3.94 7.19
CA LYS A 127 -8.81 4.31 6.81
C LYS A 127 -8.77 4.69 5.34
N PRO A 128 -7.97 5.71 4.93
CA PRO A 128 -7.81 6.07 3.53
C PRO A 128 -7.30 4.90 2.68
N ILE A 129 -7.96 4.61 1.56
CA ILE A 129 -7.53 3.66 0.54
C ILE A 129 -7.33 4.43 -0.76
N LEU A 130 -6.11 4.51 -1.23
CA LEU A 130 -5.69 5.34 -2.35
C LEU A 130 -5.03 4.48 -3.41
N CYS A 131 -5.31 4.70 -4.67
CA CYS A 131 -4.61 4.00 -5.74
C CYS A 131 -3.95 4.97 -6.73
N HIS A 132 -2.82 4.55 -7.25
CA HIS A 132 -2.04 5.24 -8.28
C HIS A 132 -2.08 4.42 -9.55
N SER A 133 -2.31 5.05 -10.69
CA SER A 133 -2.35 4.54 -12.06
C SER A 133 -3.73 4.40 -12.68
N SER A 134 -3.77 4.57 -13.99
CA SER A 134 -4.98 4.47 -14.81
C SER A 134 -5.61 3.06 -14.76
N MET A 135 -4.81 2.02 -14.56
CA MET A 135 -5.29 0.63 -14.43
C MET A 135 -6.28 0.50 -13.27
N TRP A 136 -5.91 0.97 -12.09
CA TRP A 136 -6.77 0.88 -10.90
C TRP A 136 -8.00 1.78 -11.01
N GLN A 137 -7.88 2.96 -11.61
CA GLN A 137 -8.98 3.88 -11.83
C GLN A 137 -10.12 3.22 -12.62
N GLY A 138 -9.79 2.44 -13.66
CA GLY A 138 -10.77 1.67 -14.44
C GLY A 138 -11.49 0.63 -13.58
N ILE A 139 -10.76 -0.13 -12.77
CA ILE A 139 -11.31 -1.15 -11.85
C ILE A 139 -12.20 -0.49 -10.80
N VAL A 140 -11.73 0.57 -10.16
CA VAL A 140 -12.49 1.32 -9.15
C VAL A 140 -13.80 1.86 -9.73
N SER A 141 -13.78 2.40 -10.95
CA SER A 141 -14.97 2.92 -11.61
C SER A 141 -16.02 1.83 -11.86
N ILE A 142 -15.60 0.68 -12.38
CA ILE A 142 -16.49 -0.46 -12.64
C ILE A 142 -17.09 -0.99 -11.33
N MET A 143 -16.26 -1.14 -10.30
CA MET A 143 -16.71 -1.64 -9.00
C MET A 143 -17.67 -0.67 -8.31
N ASN A 144 -17.42 0.64 -8.37
CA ASN A 144 -18.34 1.64 -7.82
C ASN A 144 -19.73 1.56 -8.46
N ILE A 145 -19.81 1.36 -9.79
CA ILE A 145 -21.09 1.18 -10.50
C ILE A 145 -21.83 -0.06 -9.98
N GLN A 146 -21.12 -1.16 -9.77
CA GLN A 146 -21.70 -2.39 -9.24
C GLN A 146 -22.15 -2.24 -7.79
N MET A 147 -21.32 -1.63 -6.94
CA MET A 147 -21.62 -1.40 -5.53
C MET A 147 -22.84 -0.46 -5.36
N GLU A 148 -22.96 0.55 -6.21
CA GLU A 148 -24.13 1.44 -6.22
C GLU A 148 -25.42 0.68 -6.53
N LYS A 149 -25.40 -0.24 -7.53
CA LYS A 149 -26.54 -1.11 -7.85
C LYS A 149 -26.93 -2.02 -6.68
N GLU A 150 -25.96 -2.43 -5.87
CA GLU A 150 -26.18 -3.25 -4.69
C GLU A 150 -26.56 -2.45 -3.43
N GLY A 151 -26.68 -1.13 -3.54
CA GLY A 151 -26.98 -0.22 -2.41
C GLY A 151 -25.86 -0.14 -1.37
N ARG A 152 -24.60 -0.39 -1.78
CA ARG A 152 -23.41 -0.32 -0.92
C ARG A 152 -22.75 1.05 -1.00
N GLU A 153 -21.90 1.34 -0.01
CA GLU A 153 -21.09 2.55 -0.02
C GLU A 153 -20.11 2.55 -1.20
N THR A 154 -20.07 3.67 -1.91
CA THR A 154 -19.13 3.93 -2.98
C THR A 154 -18.09 4.97 -2.53
N LYS A 155 -17.05 5.18 -3.33
CA LYS A 155 -16.00 6.19 -3.08
C LYS A 155 -15.12 5.89 -1.85
N LEU A 156 -15.10 4.64 -1.38
CA LEU A 156 -14.17 4.18 -0.33
C LEU A 156 -12.72 4.24 -0.81
N VAL A 157 -12.52 4.08 -2.12
CA VAL A 157 -11.21 4.16 -2.78
C VAL A 157 -11.12 5.42 -3.62
N LYS A 158 -9.98 6.11 -3.53
CA LYS A 158 -9.67 7.28 -4.37
C LYS A 158 -8.49 6.99 -5.28
N ALA A 159 -8.63 7.37 -6.55
CA ALA A 159 -7.56 7.25 -7.54
C ALA A 159 -6.89 8.61 -7.77
N PHE A 160 -5.56 8.60 -7.90
CA PHE A 160 -4.72 9.76 -8.15
C PHE A 160 -3.73 9.50 -9.29
N GLU A 161 -3.38 10.54 -10.02
CA GLU A 161 -2.45 10.46 -11.15
C GLU A 161 -0.98 10.53 -10.70
N ASN A 162 -0.71 11.11 -9.54
CA ASN A 162 0.65 11.27 -9.02
C ASN A 162 0.74 10.98 -7.52
N VAL A 163 1.94 10.65 -7.06
CA VAL A 163 2.18 10.28 -5.66
C VAL A 163 2.19 11.47 -4.72
N GLU A 164 2.40 12.67 -5.22
CA GLU A 164 2.34 13.92 -4.45
C GLU A 164 0.93 14.12 -3.89
N GLU A 165 -0.08 14.03 -4.74
CA GLU A 165 -1.49 14.14 -4.32
C GLU A 165 -1.89 13.04 -3.34
N ILE A 166 -1.34 11.83 -3.49
CA ILE A 166 -1.55 10.74 -2.55
C ILE A 166 -1.02 11.11 -1.17
N VAL A 167 0.22 11.59 -1.08
CA VAL A 167 0.86 11.95 0.20
C VAL A 167 0.16 13.14 0.85
N ASP A 168 -0.20 14.15 0.07
CA ASP A 168 -0.94 15.32 0.56
C ASP A 168 -2.30 14.89 1.14
N HIS A 169 -3.02 13.99 0.43
CA HIS A 169 -4.30 13.48 0.91
C HIS A 169 -4.17 12.68 2.21
N ILE A 170 -3.14 11.83 2.33
CA ILE A 170 -2.85 11.07 3.56
C ILE A 170 -2.55 12.02 4.71
N SER A 171 -1.69 13.02 4.47
CA SER A 171 -1.28 13.99 5.48
C SER A 171 -2.49 14.77 6.02
N LEU A 172 -3.35 15.27 5.14
CA LEU A 172 -4.58 15.94 5.52
C LEU A 172 -5.51 15.06 6.37
N LYS A 173 -5.57 13.76 6.10
CA LYS A 173 -6.48 12.83 6.79
C LYS A 173 -5.92 12.28 8.11
N LEU A 174 -4.61 12.17 8.25
CA LEU A 174 -4.00 11.49 9.41
C LEU A 174 -3.26 12.42 10.37
N ILE A 175 -2.88 13.62 9.93
CA ILE A 175 -2.12 14.59 10.75
C ILE A 175 -3.05 15.71 11.22
N ASP A 176 -3.94 16.19 10.34
CA ASP A 176 -4.80 17.34 10.60
C ASP A 176 -6.18 16.93 11.19
N SER A 177 -6.37 15.66 11.54
CA SER A 177 -7.55 15.09 12.21
C SER A 177 -7.28 14.82 13.67
#